data_636fc001d732f54ada64b37bbd6692d9
#
_entry.id   636fc001d732f54ada64b37bbd6692d9
#
_cell.length_a   1.000
_cell.length_b   1.000
_cell.length_c   1.000
_cell.angle_alpha   90.00
_cell.angle_beta   90.00
_cell.angle_gamma   90.00
#
_symmetry.space_group_name_H-M   'P 1'
#
loop_
_entity.id
_entity.type
_entity.pdbx_description
1 polymer ?
#
loop_
_entity_poly.entity_id
_entity_poly.type
_entity_poly.pdbx_seq_one_letter_code
_entity_poly.pdbx_strand_id
1 'polypeptide(L)'
;MKPFASIFIVLFALLLSVAPAGCRSERDDHTLMVSIEPQRYLLERIAGPDWIVSSLLDRSSDPENFDPSMSALKSAAGARAYFAIGQMAFEDELLARLLDGNRDMPTFNTSAGIDLIEGHGHDHAHSGHHSGHDHDCDGHAEEADPHVWCSVRNAKIMAANMRDAMISLDPDNQALYTANCDRLLQSLDSLDRAIAERLAPERGNTFLVWHPSLSYFARDYGLTQLTIGSENKEMSAASFRDRIDHAREAATQVFFVDAAIDSRRAEEIARQVGARCKVLNLTSADWLRDLDAASRTISSPLSETSEK
;
A
#
# COMPACT_ATOMS: atom_id res chain seq x y z
N MET A 1 54.27 -55.14 25.64
CA MET A 1 54.18 -54.22 24.48
C MET A 1 52.78 -54.32 23.91
N LYS A 2 51.90 -53.36 24.20
CA LYS A 2 50.67 -52.94 23.50
C LYS A 2 49.77 -52.29 24.54
N PRO A 3 49.73 -50.95 24.59
CA PRO A 3 48.44 -50.27 24.67
C PRO A 3 48.43 -48.88 23.97
N PHE A 4 49.24 -48.60 22.97
CA PHE A 4 49.26 -47.26 22.34
C PHE A 4 48.36 -47.11 21.09
N ALA A 5 47.82 -48.19 20.52
CA ALA A 5 47.02 -48.12 19.31
C ALA A 5 45.53 -47.72 19.54
N SER A 6 44.99 -47.95 20.75
CA SER A 6 43.56 -47.68 21.04
C SER A 6 43.25 -46.23 21.37
N ILE A 7 44.21 -45.42 21.80
CA ILE A 7 44.02 -44.03 22.18
C ILE A 7 43.89 -43.10 20.94
N PHE A 8 44.57 -43.45 19.84
CA PHE A 8 44.51 -42.64 18.59
C PHE A 8 43.20 -42.77 17.84
N ILE A 9 42.50 -43.90 17.94
CA ILE A 9 41.20 -44.11 17.27
C ILE A 9 40.08 -43.35 17.99
N VAL A 10 40.15 -43.22 19.31
CA VAL A 10 39.14 -42.44 20.10
C VAL A 10 39.31 -40.94 19.92
N LEU A 11 40.53 -40.43 19.73
CA LEU A 11 40.76 -38.99 19.45
C LEU A 11 40.35 -38.59 18.03
N PHE A 12 40.42 -39.51 17.05
CA PHE A 12 40.00 -39.20 15.67
C PHE A 12 38.47 -39.26 15.48
N ALA A 13 37.75 -40.01 16.32
CA ALA A 13 36.28 -40.03 16.33
C ALA A 13 35.64 -38.82 16.99
N LEU A 14 36.39 -38.07 17.82
CA LEU A 14 35.87 -36.85 18.49
C LEU A 14 36.01 -35.57 17.65
N LEU A 15 36.75 -35.61 16.53
CA LEU A 15 36.98 -34.44 15.66
C LEU A 15 36.02 -34.35 14.47
N LEU A 16 35.08 -35.31 14.29
CA LEU A 16 34.13 -35.31 13.17
C LEU A 16 32.74 -34.83 13.52
N SER A 17 32.48 -34.30 14.72
CA SER A 17 31.15 -33.85 15.14
C SER A 17 31.00 -32.32 15.32
N VAL A 18 31.92 -31.53 14.73
CA VAL A 18 31.64 -30.10 14.54
C VAL A 18 30.88 -29.94 13.20
N ALA A 19 29.61 -30.29 13.22
CA ALA A 19 28.71 -29.80 12.19
C ALA A 19 28.80 -28.26 12.20
N PRO A 20 29.00 -27.60 11.05
CA PRO A 20 28.88 -26.15 11.01
C PRO A 20 27.47 -25.82 11.46
N ALA A 21 27.33 -25.20 12.63
CA ALA A 21 26.13 -24.48 12.99
C ALA A 21 26.04 -23.33 11.96
N GLY A 22 25.45 -23.61 10.81
CA GLY A 22 25.01 -22.57 9.89
C GLY A 22 24.18 -21.63 10.73
N CYS A 23 24.50 -20.34 10.71
CA CYS A 23 23.65 -19.30 11.26
C CYS A 23 22.29 -19.36 10.53
N ARG A 24 21.43 -20.26 11.01
CA ARG A 24 20.01 -20.17 10.73
C ARG A 24 19.58 -18.93 11.51
N SER A 25 19.24 -17.87 10.82
CA SER A 25 18.52 -16.75 11.43
C SER A 25 17.40 -17.39 12.26
N GLU A 26 17.38 -17.15 13.57
CA GLU A 26 16.26 -17.59 14.41
C GLU A 26 15.01 -17.00 13.77
N ARG A 27 14.14 -17.88 13.27
CA ARG A 27 12.82 -17.49 12.75
C ARG A 27 12.01 -17.05 13.97
N ASP A 28 11.51 -15.83 13.94
CA ASP A 28 10.56 -15.39 14.94
C ASP A 28 9.17 -15.93 14.55
N ASP A 29 8.81 -17.05 15.15
CA ASP A 29 7.57 -17.76 14.84
C ASP A 29 6.29 -16.97 15.17
N HIS A 30 6.41 -15.82 15.84
CA HIS A 30 5.28 -14.96 16.21
C HIS A 30 5.26 -13.62 15.48
N THR A 31 6.20 -13.34 14.58
CA THR A 31 6.22 -12.09 13.81
C THR A 31 5.66 -12.29 12.41
N LEU A 32 4.69 -11.46 12.05
CA LEU A 32 4.16 -11.31 10.70
C LEU A 32 4.65 -9.99 10.09
N MET A 33 5.03 -10.02 8.81
CA MET A 33 5.48 -8.84 8.09
C MET A 33 4.47 -8.42 7.05
N VAL A 34 4.20 -7.14 6.96
CA VAL A 34 3.36 -6.51 5.93
C VAL A 34 4.16 -5.44 5.20
N SER A 35 3.70 -5.00 4.02
CA SER A 35 4.37 -3.95 3.26
C SER A 35 4.17 -2.57 3.88
N ILE A 36 2.95 -2.22 4.30
CA ILE A 36 2.56 -0.88 4.76
C ILE A 36 1.70 -0.88 6.03
N GLU A 37 1.66 0.26 6.72
CA GLU A 37 0.89 0.45 7.95
C GLU A 37 -0.63 0.19 7.82
N PRO A 38 -1.32 0.54 6.71
CA PRO A 38 -2.71 0.13 6.48
C PRO A 38 -2.94 -1.38 6.57
N GLN A 39 -2.03 -2.19 6.01
CA GLN A 39 -2.10 -3.65 6.14
C GLN A 39 -1.86 -4.09 7.58
N ARG A 40 -0.90 -3.45 8.30
CA ARG A 40 -0.65 -3.73 9.72
C ARG A 40 -1.91 -3.51 10.55
N TYR A 41 -2.59 -2.39 10.33
CA TYR A 41 -3.87 -2.09 11.00
C TYR A 41 -4.91 -3.20 10.82
N LEU A 42 -5.06 -3.73 9.61
CA LEU A 42 -6.01 -4.79 9.30
C LEU A 42 -5.57 -6.13 9.93
N LEU A 43 -4.31 -6.50 9.74
CA LEU A 43 -3.80 -7.80 10.17
C LEU A 43 -3.72 -7.93 11.69
N GLU A 44 -3.31 -6.89 12.43
CA GLU A 44 -3.33 -6.89 13.91
C GLU A 44 -4.71 -7.17 14.48
N ARG A 45 -5.76 -6.63 13.85
CA ARG A 45 -7.15 -6.84 14.29
C ARG A 45 -7.65 -8.25 14.00
N ILE A 46 -7.11 -8.93 13.01
CA ILE A 46 -7.45 -10.29 12.63
C ILE A 46 -6.64 -11.29 13.45
N ALA A 47 -5.33 -11.12 13.48
CA ALA A 47 -4.38 -12.04 14.10
C ALA A 47 -4.53 -12.08 15.65
N GLY A 48 -4.82 -10.94 16.27
CA GLY A 48 -4.95 -10.85 17.73
C GLY A 48 -3.60 -10.66 18.42
N PRO A 49 -3.59 -10.64 19.77
CA PRO A 49 -2.42 -10.21 20.57
C PRO A 49 -1.26 -11.21 20.63
N ASP A 50 -1.46 -12.44 20.19
CA ASP A 50 -0.40 -13.48 20.21
C ASP A 50 0.57 -13.32 19.02
N TRP A 51 0.27 -12.43 18.09
CA TRP A 51 1.09 -12.13 16.94
C TRP A 51 1.65 -10.70 16.97
N ILE A 52 2.90 -10.55 16.60
CA ILE A 52 3.52 -9.25 16.36
C ILE A 52 3.43 -8.95 14.87
N VAL A 53 2.75 -7.86 14.50
CA VAL A 53 2.67 -7.43 13.11
C VAL A 53 3.57 -6.23 12.90
N SER A 54 4.54 -6.35 12.00
CA SER A 54 5.49 -5.30 11.66
C SER A 54 5.29 -4.83 10.22
N SER A 55 5.37 -3.52 9.99
CA SER A 55 5.37 -2.94 8.65
C SER A 55 6.78 -2.78 8.12
N LEU A 56 6.98 -3.08 6.85
CA LEU A 56 8.27 -2.90 6.18
C LEU A 56 8.56 -1.42 5.93
N LEU A 57 7.56 -0.69 5.41
CA LEU A 57 7.63 0.76 5.26
C LEU A 57 7.30 1.44 6.59
N ASP A 58 8.08 2.47 6.91
CA ASP A 58 7.74 3.39 7.98
C ASP A 58 6.70 4.43 7.50
N ARG A 59 6.19 5.23 8.45
CA ARG A 59 5.11 6.21 8.22
C ARG A 59 5.51 7.38 7.29
N SER A 60 6.79 7.52 6.99
CA SER A 60 7.35 8.62 6.21
C SER A 60 7.86 8.19 4.84
N SER A 61 7.89 6.89 4.58
CA SER A 61 8.38 6.33 3.33
C SER A 61 7.33 6.46 2.23
N ASP A 62 7.79 6.81 1.03
CA ASP A 62 6.99 6.77 -0.18
C ASP A 62 6.93 5.32 -0.69
N PRO A 63 5.73 4.72 -0.78
CA PRO A 63 5.60 3.33 -1.21
C PRO A 63 6.08 3.08 -2.65
N GLU A 64 6.05 4.08 -3.52
CA GLU A 64 6.42 3.91 -4.93
C GLU A 64 7.93 3.95 -5.16
N ASN A 65 8.65 4.67 -4.29
CA ASN A 65 10.11 4.85 -4.38
C ASN A 65 10.87 4.18 -3.23
N PHE A 66 10.27 3.15 -2.64
CA PHE A 66 10.86 2.50 -1.47
C PHE A 66 11.97 1.53 -1.85
N ASP A 67 13.16 1.72 -1.26
CA ASP A 67 14.28 0.76 -1.28
C ASP A 67 14.54 0.29 0.15
N PRO A 68 14.24 -0.98 0.47
CA PRO A 68 14.37 -1.47 1.83
C PRO A 68 15.83 -1.57 2.28
N SER A 69 16.12 -1.05 3.47
CA SER A 69 17.44 -1.19 4.08
C SER A 69 17.78 -2.66 4.36
N MET A 70 19.08 -2.99 4.44
CA MET A 70 19.53 -4.35 4.79
C MET A 70 18.99 -4.83 6.15
N SER A 71 18.75 -3.92 7.08
CA SER A 71 18.12 -4.25 8.38
C SER A 71 16.65 -4.62 8.22
N ALA A 72 15.90 -3.88 7.38
CA ALA A 72 14.51 -4.18 7.08
C ALA A 72 14.37 -5.53 6.35
N LEU A 73 15.22 -5.80 5.36
CA LEU A 73 15.29 -7.09 4.66
C LEU A 73 15.56 -8.25 5.63
N LYS A 74 16.54 -8.07 6.54
CA LYS A 74 16.86 -9.10 7.55
C LYS A 74 15.68 -9.35 8.51
N SER A 75 15.01 -8.30 8.94
CA SER A 75 13.82 -8.41 9.80
C SER A 75 12.69 -9.14 9.06
N ALA A 76 12.42 -8.76 7.81
CA ALA A 76 11.40 -9.40 6.99
C ALA A 76 11.71 -10.89 6.73
N ALA A 77 12.97 -11.24 6.43
CA ALA A 77 13.40 -12.63 6.21
C ALA A 77 13.29 -13.50 7.48
N GLY A 78 13.29 -12.90 8.67
CA GLY A 78 13.08 -13.58 9.96
C GLY A 78 11.61 -13.80 10.32
N ALA A 79 10.67 -13.20 9.61
CA ALA A 79 9.26 -13.31 9.93
C ALA A 79 8.68 -14.70 9.63
N ARG A 80 7.57 -15.04 10.29
CA ARG A 80 6.80 -16.27 10.06
C ARG A 80 6.14 -16.30 8.69
N ALA A 81 5.67 -15.14 8.21
CA ALA A 81 5.03 -14.94 6.91
C ALA A 81 5.12 -13.48 6.47
N TYR A 82 5.02 -13.26 5.16
CA TYR A 82 4.93 -11.94 4.53
C TYR A 82 3.58 -11.76 3.84
N PHE A 83 2.94 -10.61 4.09
CA PHE A 83 1.65 -10.23 3.50
C PHE A 83 1.89 -9.06 2.53
N ALA A 84 2.05 -9.39 1.27
CA ALA A 84 2.22 -8.41 0.20
C ALA A 84 0.91 -7.71 -0.15
N ILE A 85 0.99 -6.47 -0.63
CA ILE A 85 -0.12 -5.82 -1.34
C ILE A 85 -0.34 -6.54 -2.67
N GLY A 86 0.76 -6.88 -3.38
CA GLY A 86 0.74 -7.59 -4.64
C GLY A 86 0.61 -6.68 -5.86
N GLN A 87 0.67 -5.35 -5.66
CA GLN A 87 0.61 -4.34 -6.73
C GLN A 87 1.74 -3.30 -6.61
N MET A 88 2.68 -3.49 -5.69
CA MET A 88 3.78 -2.55 -5.48
C MET A 88 5.03 -3.04 -6.22
N ALA A 89 5.62 -2.19 -7.06
CA ALA A 89 6.78 -2.54 -7.86
C ALA A 89 7.98 -3.04 -7.02
N PHE A 90 8.20 -2.46 -5.84
CA PHE A 90 9.28 -2.91 -4.95
C PHE A 90 9.07 -4.31 -4.37
N GLU A 91 7.82 -4.81 -4.30
CA GLU A 91 7.51 -6.11 -3.70
C GLU A 91 8.10 -7.27 -4.50
N ASP A 92 8.13 -7.20 -5.82
CA ASP A 92 8.68 -8.27 -6.66
C ASP A 92 10.18 -8.45 -6.42
N GLU A 93 10.94 -7.36 -6.38
CA GLU A 93 12.37 -7.40 -6.08
C GLU A 93 12.64 -7.80 -4.63
N LEU A 94 11.84 -7.27 -3.70
CA LEU A 94 11.90 -7.62 -2.29
C LEU A 94 11.65 -9.11 -2.08
N LEU A 95 10.57 -9.67 -2.66
CA LEU A 95 10.22 -11.07 -2.52
C LEU A 95 11.29 -11.98 -3.08
N ALA A 96 11.89 -11.63 -4.24
CA ALA A 96 13.00 -12.38 -4.79
C ALA A 96 14.18 -12.45 -3.80
N ARG A 97 14.54 -11.32 -3.16
CA ARG A 97 15.62 -11.26 -2.15
C ARG A 97 15.27 -11.99 -0.85
N LEU A 98 14.01 -11.88 -0.39
CA LEU A 98 13.57 -12.56 0.83
C LEU A 98 13.56 -14.09 0.67
N LEU A 99 13.06 -14.58 -0.46
CA LEU A 99 13.00 -16.00 -0.77
C LEU A 99 14.39 -16.61 -1.00
N ASP A 100 15.37 -15.81 -1.41
CA ASP A 100 16.77 -16.27 -1.47
C ASP A 100 17.33 -16.58 -0.07
N GLY A 101 16.94 -15.79 0.93
CA GLY A 101 17.31 -15.97 2.34
C GLY A 101 16.43 -16.96 3.11
N ASN A 102 15.16 -17.14 2.72
CA ASN A 102 14.16 -17.97 3.39
C ASN A 102 13.15 -18.52 2.36
N ARG A 103 13.55 -19.56 1.62
CA ARG A 103 12.74 -20.13 0.51
C ARG A 103 11.39 -20.70 0.93
N ASP A 104 11.23 -21.03 2.20
CA ASP A 104 10.02 -21.64 2.75
C ASP A 104 9.11 -20.63 3.44
N MET A 105 9.38 -19.32 3.31
CA MET A 105 8.54 -18.29 3.93
C MET A 105 7.21 -18.16 3.18
N PRO A 106 6.07 -18.42 3.84
CA PRO A 106 4.77 -18.19 3.24
C PRO A 106 4.59 -16.71 2.88
N THR A 107 4.12 -16.47 1.66
CA THR A 107 3.83 -15.14 1.14
C THR A 107 2.39 -15.10 0.65
N PHE A 108 1.64 -14.08 1.06
CA PHE A 108 0.23 -13.93 0.76
C PHE A 108 -0.04 -12.61 0.06
N ASN A 109 -0.70 -12.63 -1.10
CA ASN A 109 -1.18 -11.44 -1.78
C ASN A 109 -2.50 -11.00 -1.15
N THR A 110 -2.50 -9.85 -0.48
CA THR A 110 -3.69 -9.33 0.22
C THR A 110 -4.70 -8.68 -0.70
N SER A 111 -4.32 -8.28 -1.91
CA SER A 111 -5.22 -7.67 -2.91
C SER A 111 -5.84 -8.67 -3.89
N ALA A 112 -5.65 -9.97 -3.69
CA ALA A 112 -6.22 -10.97 -4.57
C ALA A 112 -7.74 -10.81 -4.70
N GLY A 113 -8.25 -10.77 -5.94
CA GLY A 113 -9.68 -10.59 -6.22
C GLY A 113 -10.20 -9.16 -6.17
N ILE A 114 -9.35 -8.17 -5.96
CA ILE A 114 -9.70 -6.75 -6.15
C ILE A 114 -9.82 -6.48 -7.65
N ASP A 115 -10.88 -5.77 -8.04
CA ASP A 115 -11.03 -5.21 -9.38
C ASP A 115 -10.06 -4.02 -9.53
N LEU A 116 -8.97 -4.24 -10.25
CA LEU A 116 -7.87 -3.29 -10.37
C LEU A 116 -8.24 -2.19 -11.36
N ILE A 117 -7.79 -0.97 -11.05
CA ILE A 117 -7.83 0.18 -11.97
C ILE A 117 -6.52 0.14 -12.75
N GLU A 118 -6.60 0.33 -14.08
CA GLU A 118 -5.42 0.52 -14.92
C GLU A 118 -4.64 1.75 -14.43
N GLY A 119 -3.33 1.61 -14.26
CA GLY A 119 -2.48 2.70 -13.80
C GLY A 119 -2.50 3.86 -14.79
N HIS A 120 -2.31 5.06 -14.32
CA HIS A 120 -2.24 6.25 -15.17
C HIS A 120 -0.92 6.31 -15.95
N GLY A 121 -0.68 5.30 -16.80
CA GLY A 121 0.37 5.33 -17.80
C GLY A 121 0.04 6.40 -18.84
N HIS A 122 0.80 7.52 -18.79
CA HIS A 122 0.90 8.56 -19.83
C HIS A 122 -0.41 9.06 -20.44
N ASP A 123 -0.88 10.21 -19.98
CA ASP A 123 -1.79 11.10 -20.74
C ASP A 123 -1.21 11.33 -22.15
N HIS A 124 -1.61 10.49 -23.08
CA HIS A 124 -1.55 10.85 -24.49
C HIS A 124 -2.70 11.81 -24.77
N ALA A 125 -2.43 13.11 -24.62
CA ALA A 125 -3.26 14.13 -25.20
C ALA A 125 -3.42 13.79 -26.71
N HIS A 126 -4.58 13.27 -27.06
CA HIS A 126 -4.97 13.09 -28.47
C HIS A 126 -5.11 14.46 -29.13
N SER A 127 -4.01 15.04 -29.57
CA SER A 127 -4.01 15.97 -30.68
C SER A 127 -3.71 15.15 -31.93
N GLY A 128 -4.75 14.92 -32.74
CA GLY A 128 -4.63 14.19 -33.99
C GLY A 128 -3.63 14.84 -34.96
N HIS A 129 -2.83 14.01 -35.60
CA HIS A 129 -2.65 13.99 -37.05
C HIS A 129 -1.70 12.83 -37.46
N HIS A 130 -2.20 12.06 -38.36
CA HIS A 130 -1.61 11.03 -39.24
C HIS A 130 -0.10 11.07 -39.50
N SER A 131 0.56 9.89 -39.36
CA SER A 131 1.12 9.18 -40.54
C SER A 131 1.82 7.91 -40.05
N GLY A 132 1.56 6.80 -40.73
CA GLY A 132 1.99 5.45 -40.37
C GLY A 132 3.50 5.28 -40.34
N HIS A 133 3.91 4.58 -39.34
CA HIS A 133 5.09 3.71 -39.33
C HIS A 133 4.77 2.57 -38.35
N ASP A 134 4.79 1.35 -38.87
CA ASP A 134 4.77 0.12 -38.12
C ASP A 134 5.99 0.11 -37.19
N HIS A 135 5.76 0.30 -35.87
CA HIS A 135 6.71 -0.07 -34.83
C HIS A 135 6.05 -1.13 -33.96
N ASP A 136 6.72 -2.27 -33.89
CA ASP A 136 6.42 -3.35 -32.97
C ASP A 136 6.14 -2.74 -31.57
N CYS A 137 4.89 -2.81 -31.16
CA CYS A 137 4.48 -2.50 -29.79
C CYS A 137 4.98 -3.63 -28.93
N ASP A 138 6.16 -3.48 -28.33
CA ASP A 138 6.52 -4.18 -27.13
C ASP A 138 5.44 -3.81 -26.10
N GLY A 139 4.55 -4.76 -25.83
CA GLY A 139 3.44 -4.60 -24.92
C GLY A 139 3.96 -4.46 -23.49
N HIS A 140 4.27 -3.23 -23.08
CA HIS A 140 4.31 -2.90 -21.68
C HIS A 140 2.86 -3.00 -21.20
N ALA A 141 2.53 -4.07 -20.46
CA ALA A 141 1.29 -4.13 -19.71
C ALA A 141 1.25 -2.87 -18.83
N GLU A 142 0.23 -2.04 -18.99
CA GLU A 142 0.02 -0.89 -18.11
C GLU A 142 -0.06 -1.44 -16.69
N GLU A 143 0.85 -1.00 -15.83
CA GLU A 143 0.85 -1.41 -14.43
C GLU A 143 -0.45 -0.93 -13.77
N ALA A 144 -1.07 -1.78 -12.95
CA ALA A 144 -2.27 -1.40 -12.24
C ALA A 144 -1.97 -0.32 -11.18
N ASP A 145 -2.96 0.55 -10.89
CA ASP A 145 -2.86 1.50 -9.78
C ASP A 145 -2.61 0.75 -8.46
N PRO A 146 -1.47 0.97 -7.79
CA PRO A 146 -1.09 0.21 -6.62
C PRO A 146 -1.88 0.58 -5.35
N HIS A 147 -2.59 1.72 -5.33
CA HIS A 147 -3.21 2.30 -4.14
C HIS A 147 -4.51 1.60 -3.71
N VAL A 148 -4.55 0.28 -3.83
CA VAL A 148 -5.75 -0.55 -3.54
C VAL A 148 -6.30 -0.34 -2.13
N TRP A 149 -5.45 -0.02 -1.15
CA TRP A 149 -5.86 0.23 0.23
C TRP A 149 -6.65 1.54 0.40
N CYS A 150 -6.56 2.47 -0.55
CA CYS A 150 -7.28 3.74 -0.51
C CYS A 150 -8.78 3.59 -0.87
N SER A 151 -9.35 2.43 -0.56
CA SER A 151 -10.76 2.09 -0.69
C SER A 151 -11.21 1.27 0.52
N VAL A 152 -12.32 1.67 1.14
CA VAL A 152 -12.92 0.89 2.24
C VAL A 152 -13.46 -0.45 1.73
N ARG A 153 -13.93 -0.50 0.48
CA ARG A 153 -14.43 -1.74 -0.15
C ARG A 153 -13.30 -2.72 -0.40
N ASN A 154 -12.19 -2.25 -0.93
CA ASN A 154 -10.99 -3.08 -1.11
C ASN A 154 -10.42 -3.55 0.23
N ALA A 155 -10.43 -2.70 1.26
CA ALA A 155 -10.00 -3.08 2.61
C ALA A 155 -10.76 -4.29 3.16
N LYS A 156 -12.05 -4.46 2.81
CA LYS A 156 -12.84 -5.63 3.19
C LYS A 156 -12.34 -6.91 2.49
N ILE A 157 -11.96 -6.80 1.21
CA ILE A 157 -11.37 -7.92 0.46
C ILE A 157 -10.01 -8.27 1.06
N MET A 158 -9.17 -7.27 1.30
CA MET A 158 -7.85 -7.46 1.94
C MET A 158 -7.99 -8.15 3.32
N ALA A 159 -8.95 -7.72 4.14
CA ALA A 159 -9.21 -8.34 5.44
C ALA A 159 -9.63 -9.81 5.31
N ALA A 160 -10.47 -10.15 4.33
CA ALA A 160 -10.87 -11.52 4.07
C ALA A 160 -9.67 -12.40 3.64
N ASN A 161 -8.83 -11.90 2.73
CA ASN A 161 -7.63 -12.58 2.29
C ASN A 161 -6.64 -12.80 3.45
N MET A 162 -6.46 -11.79 4.31
CA MET A 162 -5.62 -11.89 5.51
C MET A 162 -6.15 -12.93 6.50
N ARG A 163 -7.48 -12.99 6.72
CA ARG A 163 -8.10 -14.04 7.54
C ARG A 163 -7.79 -15.43 7.00
N ASP A 164 -7.96 -15.64 5.71
CA ASP A 164 -7.75 -16.95 5.08
C ASP A 164 -6.27 -17.35 5.14
N ALA A 165 -5.36 -16.39 4.98
CA ALA A 165 -3.93 -16.59 5.18
C ALA A 165 -3.60 -16.98 6.63
N MET A 166 -4.18 -16.30 7.63
CA MET A 166 -4.00 -16.64 9.04
C MET A 166 -4.52 -18.04 9.38
N ILE A 167 -5.67 -18.43 8.84
CA ILE A 167 -6.22 -19.79 9.00
C ILE A 167 -5.28 -20.82 8.39
N SER A 168 -4.68 -20.52 7.25
CA SER A 168 -3.68 -21.42 6.62
C SER A 168 -2.39 -21.57 7.44
N LEU A 169 -1.95 -20.49 8.11
CA LEU A 169 -0.74 -20.48 8.95
C LEU A 169 -0.95 -21.16 10.30
N ASP A 170 -2.13 -21.04 10.86
CA ASP A 170 -2.50 -21.49 12.20
C ASP A 170 -3.97 -21.95 12.24
N PRO A 171 -4.25 -23.16 11.73
CA PRO A 171 -5.61 -23.69 11.61
C PRO A 171 -6.33 -23.89 12.95
N ASP A 172 -5.60 -24.11 14.03
CA ASP A 172 -6.16 -24.35 15.36
C ASP A 172 -6.91 -23.13 15.90
N ASN A 173 -6.53 -21.94 15.45
CA ASN A 173 -7.15 -20.68 15.83
C ASN A 173 -8.14 -20.11 14.77
N GLN A 174 -8.59 -20.92 13.82
CA GLN A 174 -9.56 -20.52 12.78
C GLN A 174 -10.75 -19.75 13.31
N ALA A 175 -11.37 -20.22 14.40
CA ALA A 175 -12.57 -19.59 14.98
C ALA A 175 -12.27 -18.16 15.49
N LEU A 176 -11.10 -17.95 16.06
CA LEU A 176 -10.62 -16.63 16.51
C LEU A 176 -10.46 -15.66 15.35
N TYR A 177 -9.73 -16.07 14.30
CA TYR A 177 -9.47 -15.21 13.13
C TYR A 177 -10.76 -14.87 12.39
N THR A 178 -11.69 -15.84 12.27
CA THR A 178 -13.00 -15.59 11.66
C THR A 178 -13.80 -14.56 12.46
N ALA A 179 -13.93 -14.75 13.79
CA ALA A 179 -14.68 -13.82 14.64
C ALA A 179 -14.05 -12.42 14.68
N ASN A 180 -12.72 -12.32 14.64
CA ASN A 180 -11.99 -11.05 14.58
C ASN A 180 -12.24 -10.34 13.25
N CYS A 181 -12.14 -11.06 12.14
CA CYS A 181 -12.40 -10.54 10.81
C CYS A 181 -13.85 -10.05 10.68
N ASP A 182 -14.82 -10.79 11.17
CA ASP A 182 -16.25 -10.41 11.13
C ASP A 182 -16.50 -9.08 11.85
N ARG A 183 -15.87 -8.86 13.02
CA ARG A 183 -15.95 -7.57 13.74
C ARG A 183 -15.31 -6.44 12.95
N LEU A 184 -14.17 -6.69 12.32
CA LEU A 184 -13.50 -5.70 11.47
C LEU A 184 -14.37 -5.36 10.26
N LEU A 185 -14.92 -6.34 9.57
CA LEU A 185 -15.80 -6.16 8.41
C LEU A 185 -17.05 -5.34 8.77
N GLN A 186 -17.67 -5.59 9.94
CA GLN A 186 -18.80 -4.76 10.41
C GLN A 186 -18.43 -3.30 10.60
N SER A 187 -17.23 -3.03 11.10
CA SER A 187 -16.72 -1.66 11.27
C SER A 187 -16.46 -0.99 9.92
N LEU A 188 -15.84 -1.71 8.97
CA LEU A 188 -15.61 -1.24 7.61
C LEU A 188 -16.92 -1.00 6.85
N ASP A 189 -17.92 -1.88 7.00
CA ASP A 189 -19.24 -1.70 6.41
C ASP A 189 -19.97 -0.47 6.95
N SER A 190 -19.80 -0.17 8.23
CA SER A 190 -20.38 1.03 8.84
C SER A 190 -19.73 2.29 8.30
N LEU A 191 -18.40 2.28 8.12
CA LEU A 191 -17.66 3.39 7.54
C LEU A 191 -18.01 3.59 6.05
N ASP A 192 -18.04 2.51 5.25
CA ASP A 192 -18.39 2.55 3.81
C ASP A 192 -19.77 3.17 3.61
N ARG A 193 -20.76 2.73 4.40
CA ARG A 193 -22.13 3.32 4.34
C ARG A 193 -22.15 4.78 4.71
N ALA A 194 -21.46 5.19 5.78
CA ALA A 194 -21.42 6.58 6.21
C ALA A 194 -20.78 7.50 5.15
N ILE A 195 -19.70 7.03 4.49
CA ILE A 195 -19.06 7.74 3.38
C ILE A 195 -20.00 7.79 2.18
N ALA A 196 -20.59 6.65 1.80
CA ALA A 196 -21.49 6.58 0.64
C ALA A 196 -22.72 7.47 0.79
N GLU A 197 -23.35 7.52 1.97
CA GLU A 197 -24.48 8.41 2.27
C GLU A 197 -24.06 9.89 2.18
N ARG A 198 -22.90 10.23 2.74
CA ARG A 198 -22.37 11.60 2.72
C ARG A 198 -22.04 12.07 1.32
N LEU A 199 -21.44 11.21 0.49
CA LEU A 199 -21.01 11.55 -0.86
C LEU A 199 -22.09 11.34 -1.94
N ALA A 200 -23.26 10.80 -1.58
CA ALA A 200 -24.35 10.60 -2.55
C ALA A 200 -24.76 11.87 -3.31
N PRO A 201 -24.84 13.07 -2.67
CA PRO A 201 -25.12 14.33 -3.38
C PRO A 201 -23.97 14.82 -4.27
N GLU A 202 -22.73 14.35 -4.00
CA GLU A 202 -21.50 14.81 -4.64
C GLU A 202 -21.12 13.96 -5.87
N ARG A 203 -21.92 12.99 -6.24
CA ARG A 203 -21.65 12.11 -7.39
C ARG A 203 -21.44 12.90 -8.67
N GLY A 204 -20.37 12.57 -9.41
CA GLY A 204 -19.96 13.28 -10.60
C GLY A 204 -19.06 14.50 -10.32
N ASN A 205 -18.92 14.92 -9.07
CA ASN A 205 -18.02 16.00 -8.72
C ASN A 205 -16.56 15.57 -8.83
N THR A 206 -15.71 16.56 -9.09
CA THR A 206 -14.28 16.39 -9.28
C THR A 206 -13.52 16.94 -8.07
N PHE A 207 -12.49 16.22 -7.64
CA PHE A 207 -11.51 16.70 -6.67
C PHE A 207 -10.09 16.59 -7.23
N LEU A 208 -9.19 17.40 -6.73
CA LEU A 208 -7.80 17.44 -7.13
C LEU A 208 -6.93 16.69 -6.11
N VAL A 209 -5.93 15.97 -6.59
CA VAL A 209 -4.87 15.37 -5.78
C VAL A 209 -3.51 15.81 -6.29
N TRP A 210 -2.52 15.82 -5.40
CA TRP A 210 -1.14 15.96 -5.86
C TRP A 210 -0.65 14.66 -6.50
N HIS A 211 -0.77 13.55 -5.77
CA HIS A 211 -0.39 12.20 -6.19
C HIS A 211 -1.68 11.37 -6.41
N PRO A 212 -1.78 10.53 -7.48
CA PRO A 212 -3.03 9.87 -7.88
C PRO A 212 -3.41 8.68 -6.97
N SER A 213 -3.46 8.89 -5.65
CA SER A 213 -3.66 7.85 -4.65
C SER A 213 -5.12 7.52 -4.30
N LEU A 214 -6.09 8.29 -4.81
CA LEU A 214 -7.51 8.15 -4.44
C LEU A 214 -8.41 7.64 -5.58
N SER A 215 -7.84 6.99 -6.61
CA SER A 215 -8.61 6.49 -7.77
C SER A 215 -9.68 5.46 -7.36
N TYR A 216 -9.33 4.53 -6.47
CA TYR A 216 -10.29 3.53 -5.95
C TYR A 216 -11.38 4.19 -5.10
N PHE A 217 -11.04 5.18 -4.28
CA PHE A 217 -12.02 5.97 -3.53
C PHE A 217 -12.96 6.71 -4.48
N ALA A 218 -12.44 7.37 -5.50
CA ALA A 218 -13.23 8.07 -6.50
C ALA A 218 -14.20 7.12 -7.21
N ARG A 219 -13.71 5.97 -7.72
CA ARG A 219 -14.53 4.92 -8.34
C ARG A 219 -15.67 4.47 -7.42
N ASP A 220 -15.36 4.18 -6.17
CA ASP A 220 -16.31 3.57 -5.24
C ASP A 220 -17.48 4.48 -4.88
N TYR A 221 -17.26 5.79 -4.90
CA TYR A 221 -18.27 6.77 -4.53
C TYR A 221 -18.79 7.63 -5.70
N GLY A 222 -18.33 7.31 -6.94
CA GLY A 222 -18.79 7.96 -8.16
C GLY A 222 -18.29 9.40 -8.31
N LEU A 223 -17.06 9.65 -7.88
CA LEU A 223 -16.34 10.91 -8.02
C LEU A 223 -15.31 10.82 -9.15
N THR A 224 -14.74 11.97 -9.54
CA THR A 224 -13.63 12.05 -10.48
C THR A 224 -12.38 12.61 -9.79
N GLN A 225 -11.27 11.91 -9.87
CA GLN A 225 -9.97 12.37 -9.43
C GLN A 225 -9.24 13.05 -10.58
N LEU A 226 -8.75 14.27 -10.36
CA LEU A 226 -7.76 14.93 -11.21
C LEU A 226 -6.42 14.97 -10.49
N THR A 227 -5.32 14.77 -11.22
CA THR A 227 -3.96 14.76 -10.67
C THR A 227 -3.18 15.94 -11.20
N ILE A 228 -2.51 16.69 -10.31
CA ILE A 228 -1.68 17.83 -10.68
C ILE A 228 -0.19 17.55 -10.64
N GLY A 229 0.27 16.68 -9.72
CA GLY A 229 1.64 16.24 -9.62
C GLY A 229 2.03 15.30 -10.76
N SER A 230 3.31 14.98 -10.83
CA SER A 230 3.86 13.97 -11.74
C SER A 230 4.59 12.94 -10.88
N GLU A 231 4.30 11.67 -11.11
CA GLU A 231 5.08 10.58 -10.57
C GLU A 231 6.48 10.62 -11.18
N ASN A 232 7.49 10.88 -10.37
CA ASN A 232 8.92 10.75 -10.72
C ASN A 232 9.42 11.43 -12.00
N LYS A 233 8.68 12.36 -12.62
CA LYS A 233 9.10 13.10 -13.81
C LYS A 233 9.01 14.60 -13.60
N GLU A 234 10.01 15.33 -14.07
CA GLU A 234 9.92 16.78 -14.15
C GLU A 234 8.81 17.17 -15.14
N MET A 235 7.75 17.76 -14.61
CA MET A 235 6.66 18.28 -15.43
C MET A 235 7.06 19.63 -16.02
N SER A 236 6.79 19.83 -17.31
CA SER A 236 7.00 21.14 -17.93
C SER A 236 6.06 22.20 -17.32
N ALA A 237 6.50 23.46 -17.33
CA ALA A 237 5.67 24.57 -16.86
C ALA A 237 4.37 24.73 -17.69
N ALA A 238 4.35 24.28 -18.93
CA ALA A 238 3.18 24.27 -19.78
C ALA A 238 2.17 23.21 -19.31
N SER A 239 2.60 21.94 -19.19
CA SER A 239 1.74 20.86 -18.68
C SER A 239 1.18 21.15 -17.29
N PHE A 240 1.97 21.78 -16.41
CA PHE A 240 1.49 22.19 -15.10
C PHE A 240 0.37 23.23 -15.18
N ARG A 241 0.49 24.23 -16.06
CA ARG A 241 -0.58 25.22 -16.28
C ARG A 241 -1.83 24.58 -16.85
N ASP A 242 -1.67 23.71 -17.83
CA ASP A 242 -2.82 23.01 -18.46
C ASP A 242 -3.61 22.20 -17.40
N ARG A 243 -2.92 21.53 -16.47
CA ARG A 243 -3.58 20.82 -15.37
C ARG A 243 -4.28 21.75 -14.39
N ILE A 244 -3.69 22.91 -14.07
CA ILE A 244 -4.36 23.96 -13.26
C ILE A 244 -5.62 24.48 -13.95
N ASP A 245 -5.53 24.78 -15.24
CA ASP A 245 -6.66 25.31 -15.99
C ASP A 245 -7.78 24.25 -16.12
N HIS A 246 -7.43 22.99 -16.36
CA HIS A 246 -8.38 21.88 -16.36
C HIS A 246 -9.08 21.70 -15.00
N ALA A 247 -8.34 21.73 -13.89
CA ALA A 247 -8.92 21.65 -12.55
C ALA A 247 -9.86 22.82 -12.24
N ARG A 248 -9.55 24.02 -12.76
CA ARG A 248 -10.41 25.21 -12.65
C ARG A 248 -11.69 25.08 -13.48
N GLU A 249 -11.57 24.60 -14.73
CA GLU A 249 -12.71 24.34 -15.63
C GLU A 249 -13.66 23.28 -15.05
N ALA A 250 -13.10 22.26 -14.38
CA ALA A 250 -13.85 21.23 -13.68
C ALA A 250 -14.50 21.73 -12.37
N ALA A 251 -14.35 23.03 -12.03
CA ALA A 251 -14.85 23.64 -10.81
C ALA A 251 -14.46 22.88 -9.53
N THR A 252 -13.23 22.36 -9.51
CA THR A 252 -12.70 21.55 -8.41
C THR A 252 -12.65 22.36 -7.11
N GLN A 253 -13.31 21.89 -6.05
CA GLN A 253 -13.43 22.60 -4.77
C GLN A 253 -12.45 22.15 -3.71
N VAL A 254 -11.81 20.99 -3.89
CA VAL A 254 -10.93 20.36 -2.91
C VAL A 254 -9.65 19.90 -3.58
N PHE A 255 -8.53 20.17 -2.92
CA PHE A 255 -7.21 19.70 -3.27
C PHE A 255 -6.60 18.89 -2.13
N PHE A 256 -6.41 17.60 -2.32
CA PHE A 256 -5.74 16.72 -1.37
C PHE A 256 -4.26 16.62 -1.67
N VAL A 257 -3.45 16.68 -0.63
CA VAL A 257 -1.99 16.62 -0.71
C VAL A 257 -1.44 15.69 0.36
N ASP A 258 -0.29 15.10 0.10
CA ASP A 258 0.48 14.34 1.06
C ASP A 258 1.28 15.26 1.99
N ALA A 259 1.61 14.78 3.18
CA ALA A 259 2.40 15.55 4.15
C ALA A 259 3.83 15.87 3.65
N ALA A 260 4.32 15.19 2.64
CA ALA A 260 5.62 15.42 2.03
C ALA A 260 5.68 16.70 1.16
N ILE A 261 4.52 17.22 0.73
CA ILE A 261 4.47 18.43 -0.10
C ILE A 261 4.70 19.68 0.75
N ASP A 262 5.49 20.61 0.23
CA ASP A 262 5.65 21.93 0.83
C ASP A 262 4.30 22.66 0.95
N SER A 263 3.93 23.02 2.16
CA SER A 263 2.61 23.59 2.47
C SER A 263 2.34 24.89 1.72
N ARG A 264 3.36 25.74 1.47
CA ARG A 264 3.19 27.01 0.75
C ARG A 264 2.89 26.74 -0.73
N ARG A 265 3.56 25.74 -1.31
CA ARG A 265 3.28 25.31 -2.69
C ARG A 265 1.87 24.76 -2.83
N ALA A 266 1.46 23.91 -1.90
CA ALA A 266 0.10 23.35 -1.87
C ALA A 266 -0.98 24.44 -1.76
N GLU A 267 -0.81 25.41 -0.85
CA GLU A 267 -1.72 26.55 -0.68
C GLU A 267 -1.75 27.47 -1.91
N GLU A 268 -0.60 27.70 -2.56
CA GLU A 268 -0.53 28.50 -3.78
C GLU A 268 -1.33 27.86 -4.91
N ILE A 269 -1.18 26.56 -5.11
CA ILE A 269 -1.93 25.78 -6.10
C ILE A 269 -3.43 25.82 -5.79
N ALA A 270 -3.80 25.56 -4.54
CA ALA A 270 -5.19 25.61 -4.09
C ALA A 270 -5.85 26.95 -4.40
N ARG A 271 -5.13 28.07 -4.15
CA ARG A 271 -5.61 29.44 -4.50
C ARG A 271 -5.78 29.63 -6.01
N GLN A 272 -4.83 29.12 -6.82
CA GLN A 272 -4.90 29.22 -8.28
C GLN A 272 -6.10 28.46 -8.85
N VAL A 273 -6.43 27.30 -8.30
CA VAL A 273 -7.60 26.51 -8.70
C VAL A 273 -8.89 27.04 -8.10
N GLY A 274 -8.84 27.72 -6.96
CA GLY A 274 -10.01 28.11 -6.17
C GLY A 274 -10.52 27.00 -5.24
N ALA A 275 -9.62 26.06 -4.88
CA ALA A 275 -9.93 24.89 -4.07
C ALA A 275 -9.44 25.06 -2.61
N ARG A 276 -10.01 24.27 -1.70
CA ARG A 276 -9.48 24.12 -0.33
C ARG A 276 -8.41 23.06 -0.31
N CYS A 277 -7.28 23.37 0.32
CA CYS A 277 -6.21 22.39 0.52
C CYS A 277 -6.44 21.55 1.79
N LYS A 278 -6.25 20.24 1.70
CA LYS A 278 -6.33 19.31 2.82
C LYS A 278 -5.22 18.29 2.75
N VAL A 279 -4.43 18.19 3.82
CA VAL A 279 -3.41 17.13 3.96
C VAL A 279 -4.07 15.83 4.39
N LEU A 280 -3.70 14.73 3.73
CA LEU A 280 -4.06 13.36 4.07
C LEU A 280 -2.79 12.53 4.29
N ASN A 281 -2.85 11.52 5.16
CA ASN A 281 -1.79 10.54 5.33
C ASN A 281 -2.33 9.12 5.11
N LEU A 282 -2.42 8.74 3.84
CA LEU A 282 -3.03 7.48 3.42
C LEU A 282 -2.15 6.24 3.65
N THR A 283 -0.89 6.44 4.03
CA THR A 283 0.04 5.36 4.40
C THR A 283 0.18 5.15 5.91
N SER A 284 -0.60 5.88 6.73
CA SER A 284 -0.58 5.74 8.18
C SER A 284 -1.51 4.64 8.69
N ALA A 285 -1.34 4.23 9.95
CA ALA A 285 -2.26 3.33 10.62
C ALA A 285 -3.69 3.92 10.77
N ASP A 286 -3.83 5.24 10.70
CA ASP A 286 -5.12 5.96 10.81
C ASP A 286 -5.76 6.27 9.45
N TRP A 287 -5.29 5.66 8.36
CA TRP A 287 -5.70 5.91 6.98
C TRP A 287 -7.22 5.88 6.75
N LEU A 288 -7.96 5.01 7.47
CA LEU A 288 -9.43 4.99 7.41
C LEU A 288 -10.06 6.29 7.90
N ARG A 289 -9.46 6.91 8.93
CA ARG A 289 -9.88 8.22 9.41
C ARG A 289 -9.61 9.30 8.38
N ASP A 290 -8.52 9.18 7.63
CA ASP A 290 -8.20 10.12 6.55
C ASP A 290 -9.14 9.94 5.34
N LEU A 291 -9.57 8.73 5.02
CA LEU A 291 -10.63 8.50 4.02
C LEU A 291 -11.99 9.09 4.45
N ASP A 292 -12.37 8.94 5.72
CA ASP A 292 -13.56 9.60 6.27
C ASP A 292 -13.42 11.14 6.23
N ALA A 293 -12.26 11.68 6.59
CA ALA A 293 -11.97 13.11 6.51
C ALA A 293 -12.01 13.63 5.08
N ALA A 294 -11.51 12.87 4.10
CA ALA A 294 -11.62 13.20 2.69
C ALA A 294 -13.09 13.35 2.27
N SER A 295 -13.94 12.37 2.64
CA SER A 295 -15.38 12.44 2.35
C SER A 295 -16.07 13.65 2.97
N ARG A 296 -15.73 13.98 4.24
CA ARG A 296 -16.26 15.20 4.91
C ARG A 296 -15.81 16.47 4.22
N THR A 297 -14.55 16.51 3.78
CA THR A 297 -14.02 17.69 3.09
C THR A 297 -14.70 17.89 1.74
N ILE A 298 -14.98 16.83 0.98
CA ILE A 298 -15.67 16.91 -0.30
C ILE A 298 -17.12 17.41 -0.11
N SER A 299 -17.82 16.90 0.89
CA SER A 299 -19.24 17.23 1.13
C SER A 299 -19.48 18.57 1.84
N SER A 300 -18.44 19.25 2.31
CA SER A 300 -18.60 20.54 3.00
C SER A 300 -18.68 21.69 2.01
N PRO A 301 -19.56 22.68 2.21
CA PRO A 301 -19.61 23.89 1.35
C PRO A 301 -18.34 24.73 1.48
N LEU A 302 -17.97 25.47 0.42
CA LEU A 302 -16.78 26.33 0.39
C LEU A 302 -16.80 27.44 1.46
N SER A 303 -17.96 27.79 1.98
CA SER A 303 -18.17 28.92 2.91
C SER A 303 -17.75 28.65 4.36
N GLU A 304 -17.44 27.43 4.75
CA GLU A 304 -17.15 27.08 6.16
C GLU A 304 -15.69 27.20 6.58
N THR A 305 -14.78 27.68 5.72
CA THR A 305 -13.32 27.64 6.01
C THR A 305 -12.68 29.02 6.24
N SER A 306 -13.45 30.06 6.57
CA SER A 306 -12.91 31.39 6.82
C SER A 306 -13.04 31.89 8.26
N GLU A 307 -12.97 31.03 9.27
CA GLU A 307 -12.80 31.46 10.65
C GLU A 307 -12.20 30.33 11.52
N LYS A 308 -10.86 30.29 11.58
CA LYS A 308 -10.12 30.15 12.87
C LYS A 308 -8.61 30.18 12.63
#